data_55d96e1a1009a2f5ece2d4eebea1b49f
#
_entry.id   55d96e1a1009a2f5ece2d4eebea1b49f
#
_cell.length_a   1.000
_cell.length_b   1.000
_cell.length_c   1.000
_cell.angle_alpha   90.00
_cell.angle_beta   90.00
_cell.angle_gamma   90.00
#
_symmetry.space_group_name_H-M   'P 1'
#
loop_
_entity.id
_entity.type
_entity.pdbx_description
1 polymer ?
#
loop_
_entity_poly.entity_id
_entity_poly.type
_entity_poly.pdbx_seq_one_letter_code
_entity_poly.pdbx_strand_id
1 'polypeptide(L)'
;VVNETGDPVTLYPYGLISRGGTPHTLGYYILHEGPLGVFDDKLTEFKYSDLMEDGDVEQSATGGWIGITDKYWLAALVPGQSQPWNYSFRYTKANQDDRYQVDYLGDAMSIAAGAETTVESQLFAGAKEVKLLDRYEERYGIANFDLAIDFGWFYFLTKPYFYALTWLHAMLGNFGLAILALTVCVKLLFFPLANKS
;
A
#
# COMPACT_ATOMS: atom_id res chain seq x y z
N VAL A 1 -21.29 12.74 -9.89
CA VAL A 1 -22.06 12.42 -11.12
C VAL A 1 -23.45 12.97 -10.95
N VAL A 2 -23.96 13.70 -11.97
CA VAL A 2 -25.33 14.20 -12.04
C VAL A 2 -26.07 13.41 -13.11
N ASN A 3 -27.25 12.90 -12.79
CA ASN A 3 -28.11 12.19 -13.76
C ASN A 3 -29.04 13.19 -14.42
N GLU A 4 -28.68 13.67 -15.60
CA GLU A 4 -29.51 14.61 -16.40
C GLU A 4 -30.49 13.88 -17.35
N THR A 5 -30.58 12.54 -17.25
CA THR A 5 -31.53 11.77 -18.07
C THR A 5 -32.94 11.76 -17.46
N GLY A 6 -33.94 11.33 -18.23
CA GLY A 6 -35.31 11.17 -17.75
C GLY A 6 -35.55 9.90 -16.92
N ASP A 7 -34.60 8.97 -16.87
CA ASP A 7 -34.69 7.65 -16.23
C ASP A 7 -33.61 7.44 -15.19
N PRO A 8 -33.81 6.55 -14.19
CA PRO A 8 -32.75 6.16 -13.26
C PRO A 8 -31.56 5.49 -13.98
N VAL A 9 -30.32 5.83 -13.58
CA VAL A 9 -29.10 5.27 -14.13
C VAL A 9 -28.36 4.50 -13.02
N THR A 10 -27.90 3.29 -13.33
CA THR A 10 -27.08 2.49 -12.42
C THR A 10 -25.61 2.60 -12.81
N LEU A 11 -24.76 3.00 -11.86
CA LEU A 11 -23.32 3.12 -12.03
C LEU A 11 -22.58 2.30 -10.96
N TYR A 12 -21.35 1.93 -11.29
CA TYR A 12 -20.46 1.21 -10.41
C TYR A 12 -19.19 2.04 -10.23
N PRO A 13 -18.85 2.47 -9.01
CA PRO A 13 -17.57 3.11 -8.77
C PRO A 13 -16.42 2.14 -9.07
N TYR A 14 -15.45 2.59 -9.85
CA TYR A 14 -14.36 1.75 -10.32
C TYR A 14 -13.07 2.55 -10.44
N GLY A 15 -11.95 1.93 -10.06
CA GLY A 15 -10.62 2.47 -10.27
C GLY A 15 -9.63 1.37 -10.61
N LEU A 16 -8.66 1.67 -11.49
CA LEU A 16 -7.62 0.72 -11.88
C LEU A 16 -6.24 1.35 -11.98
N ILE A 17 -5.21 0.56 -11.70
CA ILE A 17 -3.82 0.81 -12.07
C ILE A 17 -3.38 -0.36 -12.96
N SER A 18 -2.79 -0.05 -14.10
CA SER A 18 -2.27 -1.05 -15.03
C SER A 18 -0.79 -0.83 -15.30
N ARG A 19 -0.03 -1.92 -15.28
CA ARG A 19 1.39 -1.95 -15.61
C ARG A 19 1.64 -2.84 -16.82
N GLY A 20 2.29 -2.31 -17.85
CA GLY A 20 2.77 -3.06 -19.02
C GLY A 20 4.17 -3.60 -18.81
N GLY A 21 4.38 -4.86 -19.20
CA GLY A 21 5.65 -5.56 -19.07
C GLY A 21 5.98 -6.04 -17.66
N THR A 22 6.69 -7.14 -17.55
CA THR A 22 7.22 -7.64 -16.28
C THR A 22 8.51 -6.90 -15.96
N PRO A 23 8.58 -6.13 -14.88
CA PRO A 23 9.80 -5.39 -14.54
C PRO A 23 10.93 -6.32 -14.13
N HIS A 24 12.16 -5.89 -14.37
CA HIS A 24 13.33 -6.51 -13.76
C HIS A 24 13.33 -6.16 -12.26
N THR A 25 12.84 -7.07 -11.44
CA THR A 25 12.95 -6.96 -9.99
C THR A 25 14.35 -7.35 -9.55
N LEU A 26 14.88 -6.68 -8.54
CA LEU A 26 16.20 -6.99 -8.01
C LEU A 26 16.25 -8.35 -7.29
N GLY A 27 15.09 -8.97 -7.04
CA GLY A 27 14.97 -10.29 -6.44
C GLY A 27 15.50 -10.36 -5.00
N TYR A 28 15.62 -9.23 -4.31
CA TYR A 28 16.00 -9.24 -2.91
C TYR A 28 14.87 -9.88 -2.09
N TYR A 29 15.19 -10.94 -1.40
CA TYR A 29 14.28 -11.69 -0.53
C TYR A 29 13.54 -10.81 0.51
N ILE A 30 14.12 -9.70 0.89
CA ILE A 30 13.65 -8.81 1.95
C ILE A 30 12.86 -7.59 1.43
N LEU A 31 12.59 -7.50 0.13
CA LEU A 31 11.93 -6.35 -0.48
C LEU A 31 10.87 -6.81 -1.47
N HIS A 32 9.61 -6.47 -1.19
CA HIS A 32 8.53 -6.74 -2.12
C HIS A 32 8.49 -5.71 -3.26
N GLU A 33 8.45 -6.20 -4.50
CA GLU A 33 8.21 -5.43 -5.73
C GLU A 33 7.10 -6.15 -6.50
N GLY A 34 5.91 -5.56 -6.58
CA GLY A 34 4.77 -6.18 -7.24
C GLY A 34 3.43 -5.60 -6.81
N PRO A 35 2.33 -6.23 -7.21
CA PRO A 35 1.00 -5.93 -6.74
C PRO A 35 0.85 -6.21 -5.25
N LEU A 36 0.16 -5.31 -4.54
CA LEU A 36 -0.10 -5.43 -3.12
C LEU A 36 -1.37 -4.68 -2.73
N GLY A 37 -1.86 -4.94 -1.52
CA GLY A 37 -2.98 -4.21 -0.95
C GLY A 37 -3.18 -4.54 0.51
N VAL A 38 -3.98 -3.74 1.21
CA VAL A 38 -4.43 -3.98 2.58
C VAL A 38 -5.93 -4.18 2.58
N PHE A 39 -6.37 -5.32 3.10
CA PHE A 39 -7.75 -5.74 3.17
C PHE A 39 -8.03 -6.27 4.57
N ASP A 40 -9.07 -5.74 5.24
CA ASP A 40 -9.41 -6.09 6.62
C ASP A 40 -8.18 -6.06 7.55
N ASP A 41 -7.42 -4.96 7.49
CA ASP A 41 -6.19 -4.69 8.23
C ASP A 41 -5.00 -5.63 7.94
N LYS A 42 -5.09 -6.44 6.89
CA LYS A 42 -4.06 -7.41 6.52
C LYS A 42 -3.41 -7.07 5.19
N LEU A 43 -2.07 -6.97 5.19
CA LEU A 43 -1.28 -6.85 3.96
C LEU A 43 -1.32 -8.14 3.15
N THR A 44 -1.60 -8.01 1.86
CA THR A 44 -1.55 -9.06 0.85
C THR A 44 -0.62 -8.63 -0.27
N GLU A 45 0.32 -9.49 -0.63
CA GLU A 45 1.36 -9.21 -1.62
C GLU A 45 1.43 -10.34 -2.63
N PHE A 46 1.58 -10.00 -3.91
CA PHE A 46 1.75 -10.95 -5.00
C PHE A 46 3.01 -10.65 -5.80
N LYS A 47 3.83 -11.66 -6.05
CA LYS A 47 4.88 -11.53 -7.06
C LYS A 47 4.25 -11.54 -8.45
N TYR A 48 4.92 -10.94 -9.42
CA TYR A 48 4.48 -10.99 -10.81
C TYR A 48 4.39 -12.43 -11.34
N SER A 49 5.32 -13.32 -10.92
CA SER A 49 5.27 -14.75 -11.25
C SER A 49 4.03 -15.45 -10.74
N ASP A 50 3.61 -15.13 -9.50
CA ASP A 50 2.48 -15.80 -8.87
C ASP A 50 1.18 -15.52 -9.63
N LEU A 51 0.97 -14.25 -10.05
CA LEU A 51 -0.18 -13.89 -10.86
C LEU A 51 -0.14 -14.50 -12.27
N MET A 52 1.06 -14.74 -12.84
CA MET A 52 1.19 -15.44 -14.11
C MET A 52 0.84 -16.92 -14.02
N GLU A 53 1.15 -17.55 -12.89
CA GLU A 53 0.96 -18.99 -12.67
C GLU A 53 -0.45 -19.31 -12.13
N ASP A 54 -0.90 -18.55 -11.15
CA ASP A 54 -2.14 -18.81 -10.40
C ASP A 54 -3.37 -18.11 -11.01
N GLY A 55 -3.14 -17.08 -11.85
CA GLY A 55 -4.21 -16.30 -12.48
C GLY A 55 -4.75 -15.17 -11.60
N ASP A 56 -5.96 -14.72 -11.94
CA ASP A 56 -6.60 -13.59 -11.27
C ASP A 56 -7.01 -13.93 -9.84
N VAL A 57 -6.80 -12.98 -8.92
CA VAL A 57 -7.21 -13.09 -7.51
C VAL A 57 -8.20 -12.00 -7.19
N GLU A 58 -9.33 -12.36 -6.60
CA GLU A 58 -10.37 -11.44 -6.15
C GLU A 58 -10.53 -11.51 -4.64
N GLN A 59 -10.74 -10.36 -4.02
CA GLN A 59 -10.95 -10.24 -2.57
C GLN A 59 -11.92 -9.12 -2.27
N SER A 60 -12.87 -9.37 -1.35
CA SER A 60 -13.79 -8.34 -0.85
C SER A 60 -13.37 -7.91 0.55
N ALA A 61 -13.40 -6.60 0.82
CA ALA A 61 -13.12 -6.04 2.13
C ALA A 61 -13.83 -4.71 2.35
N THR A 62 -13.96 -4.29 3.59
CA THR A 62 -14.46 -2.95 3.92
C THR A 62 -13.29 -1.98 4.04
N GLY A 63 -13.29 -0.91 3.26
CA GLY A 63 -12.15 0.01 3.18
C GLY A 63 -10.91 -0.67 2.60
N GLY A 64 -9.72 -0.22 3.04
CA GLY A 64 -8.44 -0.72 2.55
C GLY A 64 -7.93 0.03 1.32
N TRP A 65 -6.92 -0.52 0.67
CA TRP A 65 -6.31 0.04 -0.53
C TRP A 65 -5.63 -1.05 -1.35
N ILE A 66 -5.42 -0.79 -2.64
CA ILE A 66 -4.75 -1.71 -3.58
C ILE A 66 -3.78 -0.94 -4.46
N GLY A 67 -2.64 -1.55 -4.81
CA GLY A 67 -1.63 -0.85 -5.59
C GLY A 67 -0.58 -1.74 -6.22
N ILE A 68 0.39 -1.10 -6.86
CA ILE A 68 1.60 -1.73 -7.40
C ILE A 68 2.81 -0.97 -6.84
N THR A 69 3.75 -1.71 -6.28
CA THR A 69 4.97 -1.14 -5.69
C THR A 69 6.22 -1.58 -6.45
N ASP A 70 7.14 -0.66 -6.57
CA ASP A 70 8.54 -0.91 -6.88
C ASP A 70 9.40 -0.65 -5.63
N LYS A 71 10.72 -0.80 -5.73
CA LYS A 71 11.64 -0.59 -4.61
C LYS A 71 11.40 0.71 -3.84
N TYR A 72 11.18 1.82 -4.53
CA TYR A 72 11.06 3.16 -3.94
C TYR A 72 9.73 3.85 -4.25
N TRP A 73 8.94 3.30 -5.16
CA TRP A 73 7.74 3.94 -5.69
C TRP A 73 6.50 3.12 -5.42
N LEU A 74 5.41 3.79 -5.19
CA LEU A 74 4.09 3.19 -5.01
C LEU A 74 3.08 3.94 -5.87
N ALA A 75 2.23 3.19 -6.56
CA ALA A 75 0.96 3.68 -7.08
C ALA A 75 -0.15 2.90 -6.38
N ALA A 76 -1.04 3.58 -5.67
CA ALA A 76 -2.10 2.96 -4.89
C ALA A 76 -3.43 3.67 -5.07
N LEU A 77 -4.49 2.89 -5.18
CA LEU A 77 -5.88 3.32 -5.17
C LEU A 77 -6.45 3.15 -3.77
N VAL A 78 -7.04 4.19 -3.25
CA VAL A 78 -7.63 4.23 -1.92
C VAL A 78 -9.10 4.63 -2.07
N PRO A 79 -10.03 3.68 -2.13
CA PRO A 79 -11.46 3.96 -2.15
C PRO A 79 -11.97 4.37 -0.76
N GLY A 80 -13.26 4.70 -0.64
CA GLY A 80 -13.87 5.05 0.63
C GLY A 80 -13.67 3.99 1.71
N GLN A 81 -13.27 4.39 2.92
CA GLN A 81 -12.84 3.45 3.96
C GLN A 81 -13.98 2.83 4.77
N SER A 82 -15.22 3.28 4.59
CA SER A 82 -16.37 2.86 5.40
C SER A 82 -17.37 1.93 4.68
N GLN A 83 -17.07 1.54 3.44
CA GLN A 83 -17.98 0.73 2.62
C GLN A 83 -17.25 -0.47 2.01
N PRO A 84 -18.00 -1.54 1.63
CA PRO A 84 -17.39 -2.71 1.01
C PRO A 84 -16.95 -2.43 -0.43
N TRP A 85 -15.85 -3.07 -0.82
CA TRP A 85 -15.27 -3.03 -2.15
C TRP A 85 -14.83 -4.42 -2.58
N ASN A 86 -14.92 -4.69 -3.89
CA ASN A 86 -14.33 -5.89 -4.49
C ASN A 86 -13.01 -5.48 -5.16
N TYR A 87 -11.93 -6.05 -4.69
CA TYR A 87 -10.57 -5.82 -5.19
C TYR A 87 -10.14 -6.96 -6.09
N SER A 88 -9.40 -6.66 -7.16
CA SER A 88 -8.89 -7.66 -8.07
C SER A 88 -7.42 -7.42 -8.40
N PHE A 89 -6.66 -8.51 -8.43
CA PHE A 89 -5.31 -8.58 -8.98
C PHE A 89 -5.40 -9.42 -10.25
N ARG A 90 -5.05 -8.84 -11.40
CA ARG A 90 -5.24 -9.48 -12.69
C ARG A 90 -3.94 -9.53 -13.50
N TYR A 91 -3.77 -10.63 -14.19
CA TYR A 91 -2.74 -10.78 -15.21
C TYR A 91 -3.37 -11.08 -16.57
N THR A 92 -2.90 -10.43 -17.61
CA THR A 92 -3.33 -10.66 -18.98
C THR A 92 -2.12 -10.59 -19.91
N LYS A 93 -2.01 -11.55 -20.79
CA LYS A 93 -1.03 -11.53 -21.89
C LYS A 93 -1.68 -10.98 -23.15
N ALA A 94 -1.32 -9.77 -23.55
CA ALA A 94 -1.86 -9.13 -24.76
C ALA A 94 -0.72 -8.93 -25.79
N ASN A 95 -0.84 -9.57 -26.98
CA ASN A 95 0.11 -9.42 -28.09
C ASN A 95 1.58 -9.62 -27.72
N GLN A 96 1.91 -10.61 -26.91
CA GLN A 96 3.22 -10.94 -26.35
C GLN A 96 3.69 -10.01 -25.20
N ASP A 97 2.95 -8.98 -24.84
CA ASP A 97 3.24 -8.13 -23.71
C ASP A 97 2.46 -8.60 -22.48
N ASP A 98 3.17 -8.75 -21.36
CA ASP A 98 2.57 -9.01 -20.06
C ASP A 98 1.90 -7.75 -19.56
N ARG A 99 0.71 -7.88 -18.99
CA ARG A 99 0.01 -6.77 -18.38
C ARG A 99 -0.54 -7.18 -17.00
N TYR A 100 -0.22 -6.38 -16.01
CA TYR A 100 -0.69 -6.53 -14.64
C TYR A 100 -1.64 -5.39 -14.32
N GLN A 101 -2.75 -5.72 -13.69
CA GLN A 101 -3.74 -4.75 -13.28
C GLN A 101 -4.15 -5.01 -11.84
N VAL A 102 -4.32 -3.93 -11.11
CA VAL A 102 -4.98 -3.93 -9.81
C VAL A 102 -6.16 -2.97 -9.90
N ASP A 103 -7.31 -3.40 -9.41
CA ASP A 103 -8.52 -2.59 -9.48
C ASP A 103 -9.43 -2.80 -8.28
N TYR A 104 -10.34 -1.86 -8.07
CA TYR A 104 -11.47 -2.01 -7.17
C TYR A 104 -12.77 -1.72 -7.89
N LEU A 105 -13.84 -2.41 -7.48
CA LEU A 105 -15.21 -2.23 -7.96
C LEU A 105 -16.13 -2.09 -6.75
N GLY A 106 -16.92 -1.02 -6.73
CA GLY A 106 -17.97 -0.81 -5.74
C GLY A 106 -19.31 -1.40 -6.14
N ASP A 107 -20.22 -1.42 -5.20
CA ASP A 107 -21.60 -1.86 -5.43
C ASP A 107 -22.35 -0.95 -6.39
N ALA A 108 -23.43 -1.49 -6.97
CA ALA A 108 -24.33 -0.77 -7.86
C ALA A 108 -24.99 0.42 -7.15
N MET A 109 -24.84 1.59 -7.72
CA MET A 109 -25.45 2.83 -7.24
C MET A 109 -26.53 3.28 -8.24
N SER A 110 -27.78 3.27 -7.82
CA SER A 110 -28.90 3.79 -8.63
C SER A 110 -29.09 5.27 -8.37
N ILE A 111 -28.97 6.09 -9.42
CA ILE A 111 -29.13 7.54 -9.38
C ILE A 111 -30.42 7.90 -10.06
N ALA A 112 -31.40 8.41 -9.32
CA ALA A 112 -32.69 8.82 -9.88
C ALA A 112 -32.53 9.95 -10.90
N ALA A 113 -33.52 10.11 -11.79
CA ALA A 113 -33.54 11.21 -12.74
C ALA A 113 -33.45 12.57 -12.04
N GLY A 114 -32.56 13.45 -12.48
CA GLY A 114 -32.29 14.75 -11.88
C GLY A 114 -31.55 14.75 -10.55
N ALA A 115 -31.15 13.56 -10.02
CA ALA A 115 -30.37 13.43 -8.78
C ALA A 115 -28.88 13.46 -9.07
N GLU A 116 -28.11 13.73 -8.01
CA GLU A 116 -26.65 13.64 -8.02
C GLU A 116 -26.12 12.68 -6.96
N THR A 117 -24.96 12.11 -7.20
CA THR A 117 -24.20 11.33 -6.23
C THR A 117 -22.73 11.62 -6.35
N THR A 118 -22.02 11.54 -5.22
CA THR A 118 -20.57 11.72 -5.16
C THR A 118 -19.93 10.49 -4.53
N VAL A 119 -18.91 9.98 -5.18
CA VAL A 119 -18.03 8.94 -4.63
C VAL A 119 -16.63 9.51 -4.59
N GLU A 120 -15.99 9.45 -3.43
CA GLU A 120 -14.64 9.92 -3.24
C GLU A 120 -13.66 8.74 -3.19
N SER A 121 -12.56 8.89 -3.89
CA SER A 121 -11.41 7.98 -3.84
C SER A 121 -10.14 8.77 -4.03
N GLN A 122 -9.03 8.28 -3.47
CA GLN A 122 -7.73 8.90 -3.64
C GLN A 122 -6.81 8.00 -4.49
N LEU A 123 -5.95 8.64 -5.25
CA LEU A 123 -4.83 8.02 -5.93
C LEU A 123 -3.54 8.53 -5.31
N PHE A 124 -2.74 7.64 -4.76
CA PHE A 124 -1.36 7.92 -4.40
C PHE A 124 -0.45 7.48 -5.54
N ALA A 125 0.47 8.35 -5.97
CA ALA A 125 1.53 8.00 -6.91
C ALA A 125 2.80 8.77 -6.51
N GLY A 126 3.77 8.09 -5.89
CA GLY A 126 4.94 8.78 -5.35
C GLY A 126 5.96 7.86 -4.70
N ALA A 127 6.99 8.49 -4.13
CA ALA A 127 8.01 7.79 -3.35
C ALA A 127 7.43 7.29 -2.01
N LYS A 128 7.88 6.12 -1.59
CA LYS A 128 7.51 5.52 -0.30
C LYS A 128 8.31 6.16 0.84
N GLU A 129 7.86 7.32 1.31
CA GLU A 129 8.45 7.98 2.47
C GLU A 129 7.62 7.68 3.72
N VAL A 130 8.22 7.07 4.75
CA VAL A 130 7.54 6.64 5.99
C VAL A 130 6.67 7.77 6.56
N LYS A 131 7.26 8.94 6.80
CA LYS A 131 6.53 10.08 7.40
C LYS A 131 5.42 10.62 6.51
N LEU A 132 5.50 10.43 5.19
CA LEU A 132 4.48 10.86 4.25
C LEU A 132 3.29 9.89 4.28
N LEU A 133 3.56 8.59 4.27
CA LEU A 133 2.54 7.56 4.33
C LEU A 133 1.81 7.57 5.67
N ASP A 134 2.54 7.66 6.81
CA ASP A 134 1.93 7.84 8.14
C ASP A 134 0.98 9.05 8.19
N ARG A 135 1.42 10.19 7.61
CA ARG A 135 0.59 11.41 7.58
C ARG A 135 -0.68 11.23 6.73
N TYR A 136 -0.59 10.48 5.65
CA TYR A 136 -1.75 10.20 4.80
C TYR A 136 -2.69 9.18 5.44
N GLU A 137 -2.15 8.18 6.13
CA GLU A 137 -2.91 7.26 6.97
C GLU A 137 -3.75 8.03 7.99
N GLU A 138 -3.11 8.91 8.79
CA GLU A 138 -3.81 9.74 9.79
C GLU A 138 -4.81 10.72 9.16
N ARG A 139 -4.41 11.41 8.08
CA ARG A 139 -5.22 12.48 7.49
C ARG A 139 -6.45 11.98 6.77
N TYR A 140 -6.35 10.86 6.08
CA TYR A 140 -7.41 10.32 5.24
C TYR A 140 -8.03 9.04 5.80
N GLY A 141 -7.57 8.58 6.96
CA GLY A 141 -8.06 7.35 7.60
C GLY A 141 -7.77 6.09 6.79
N ILE A 142 -6.64 6.07 6.05
CA ILE A 142 -6.28 4.94 5.20
C ILE A 142 -5.74 3.81 6.09
N ALA A 143 -6.38 2.64 6.07
CA ALA A 143 -5.99 1.53 6.92
C ALA A 143 -4.56 1.04 6.60
N ASN A 144 -3.66 1.10 7.60
CA ASN A 144 -2.30 0.55 7.55
C ASN A 144 -1.53 0.93 6.25
N PHE A 145 -1.55 2.22 5.87
CA PHE A 145 -0.90 2.67 4.64
C PHE A 145 0.62 2.60 4.71
N ASP A 146 1.18 2.63 5.90
CA ASP A 146 2.60 2.45 6.18
C ASP A 146 3.13 1.06 5.83
N LEU A 147 2.25 0.03 5.78
CA LEU A 147 2.62 -1.32 5.32
C LEU A 147 3.04 -1.39 3.85
N ALA A 148 2.82 -0.33 3.06
CA ALA A 148 3.40 -0.19 1.73
C ALA A 148 4.94 -0.12 1.75
N ILE A 149 5.54 0.15 2.93
CA ILE A 149 6.97 0.08 3.16
C ILE A 149 7.30 -1.25 3.83
N ASP A 150 8.09 -2.04 3.15
CA ASP A 150 8.56 -3.30 3.70
C ASP A 150 9.64 -3.05 4.77
N PHE A 151 9.22 -3.09 6.02
CA PHE A 151 10.13 -3.08 7.18
C PHE A 151 10.68 -4.47 7.52
N GLY A 152 10.34 -5.48 6.73
CA GLY A 152 10.71 -6.85 6.94
C GLY A 152 9.93 -7.56 8.05
N TRP A 153 10.23 -8.83 8.27
CA TRP A 153 9.52 -9.70 9.21
C TRP A 153 9.50 -9.19 10.67
N PHE A 154 10.49 -8.36 11.05
CA PHE A 154 10.57 -7.76 12.38
C PHE A 154 10.01 -6.33 12.42
N TYR A 155 8.91 -6.07 11.70
CA TYR A 155 8.24 -4.77 11.64
C TYR A 155 8.10 -4.08 13.01
N PHE A 156 7.64 -4.82 14.04
CA PHE A 156 7.48 -4.32 15.40
C PHE A 156 8.78 -3.80 16.05
N LEU A 157 9.93 -4.23 15.56
CA LEU A 157 11.26 -3.80 16.00
C LEU A 157 11.87 -2.77 15.05
N THR A 158 11.75 -2.99 13.76
CA THR A 158 12.40 -2.17 12.71
C THR A 158 11.78 -0.77 12.64
N LYS A 159 10.46 -0.66 12.75
CA LYS A 159 9.77 0.63 12.70
C LYS A 159 10.15 1.53 13.90
N PRO A 160 10.10 1.10 15.18
CA PRO A 160 10.61 1.88 16.29
C PRO A 160 12.08 2.27 16.17
N TYR A 161 12.92 1.36 15.65
CA TYR A 161 14.34 1.62 15.40
C TYR A 161 14.54 2.74 14.39
N PHE A 162 13.76 2.74 13.32
CA PHE A 162 13.77 3.79 12.30
C PHE A 162 13.40 5.15 12.90
N TYR A 163 12.36 5.22 13.73
CA TYR A 163 11.98 6.47 14.39
C TYR A 163 13.03 6.95 15.38
N ALA A 164 13.61 6.06 16.19
CA ALA A 164 14.70 6.39 17.12
C ALA A 164 15.91 6.96 16.37
N LEU A 165 16.30 6.32 15.25
CA LEU A 165 17.40 6.77 14.41
C LEU A 165 17.12 8.14 13.77
N THR A 166 15.90 8.34 13.29
CA THR A 166 15.48 9.62 12.68
C THR A 166 15.45 10.75 13.71
N TRP A 167 14.98 10.46 14.93
CA TRP A 167 14.99 11.40 16.03
C TRP A 167 16.41 11.79 16.44
N LEU A 168 17.31 10.79 16.61
CA LEU A 168 18.72 11.06 16.90
C LEU A 168 19.39 11.85 15.78
N HIS A 169 19.09 11.55 14.52
CA HIS A 169 19.59 12.34 13.39
C HIS A 169 19.12 13.80 13.44
N ALA A 170 17.86 14.03 13.78
CA ALA A 170 17.33 15.40 13.93
C ALA A 170 18.05 16.20 15.01
N MET A 171 18.50 15.54 16.10
CA MET A 171 19.28 16.18 17.17
C MET A 171 20.74 16.40 16.82
N LEU A 172 21.38 15.41 16.17
CA LEU A 172 22.83 15.38 15.96
C LEU A 172 23.27 15.94 14.60
N GLY A 173 22.30 16.13 13.67
CA GLY A 173 22.56 16.64 12.32
C GLY A 173 23.37 15.70 11.41
N ASN A 174 23.72 14.49 11.90
CA ASN A 174 24.55 13.54 11.17
C ASN A 174 24.11 12.10 11.41
N PHE A 175 23.81 11.36 10.32
CA PHE A 175 23.36 9.96 10.42
C PHE A 175 24.42 9.02 11.02
N GLY A 176 25.71 9.23 10.73
CA GLY A 176 26.79 8.42 11.30
C GLY A 176 26.83 8.52 12.82
N LEU A 177 26.72 9.73 13.37
CA LEU A 177 26.65 9.95 14.82
C LEU A 177 25.36 9.38 15.41
N ALA A 178 24.23 9.48 14.69
CA ALA A 178 22.96 8.91 15.14
C ALA A 178 23.05 7.37 15.24
N ILE A 179 23.67 6.70 14.26
CA ILE A 179 23.89 5.25 14.27
C ILE A 179 24.78 4.84 15.46
N LEU A 180 25.86 5.56 15.69
CA LEU A 180 26.76 5.29 16.82
C LEU A 180 26.03 5.47 18.15
N ALA A 181 25.30 6.57 18.34
CA ALA A 181 24.51 6.83 19.53
C ALA A 181 23.46 5.75 19.78
N LEU A 182 22.70 5.37 18.75
CA LEU A 182 21.71 4.30 18.85
C LEU A 182 22.36 2.96 19.21
N THR A 183 23.50 2.64 18.61
CA THR A 183 24.27 1.42 18.94
C THR A 183 24.69 1.39 20.41
N VAL A 184 25.16 2.51 20.95
CA VAL A 184 25.52 2.64 22.37
C VAL A 184 24.28 2.45 23.25
N CYS A 185 23.15 3.10 22.93
CA CYS A 185 21.90 2.95 23.69
C CYS A 185 21.44 1.48 23.73
N VAL A 186 21.47 0.80 22.60
CA VAL A 186 21.07 -0.61 22.52
C VAL A 186 22.01 -1.51 23.31
N LYS A 187 23.33 -1.31 23.21
CA LYS A 187 24.31 -2.06 24.02
C LYS A 187 24.11 -1.84 25.52
N LEU A 188 23.83 -0.60 25.95
CA LEU A 188 23.56 -0.30 27.36
C LEU A 188 22.26 -0.98 27.84
N LEU A 189 21.21 -1.03 27.00
CA LEU A 189 19.97 -1.71 27.32
C LEU A 189 20.17 -3.22 27.53
N PHE A 190 20.99 -3.85 26.69
CA PHE A 190 21.26 -5.30 26.76
C PHE A 190 22.43 -5.68 27.70
N PHE A 191 23.19 -4.69 28.20
CA PHE A 191 24.34 -4.93 29.08
C PHE A 191 23.97 -5.75 30.34
N PRO A 192 22.85 -5.49 31.06
CA PRO A 192 22.53 -6.30 32.24
C PRO A 192 22.16 -7.74 31.91
N LEU A 193 21.63 -8.00 30.71
CA LEU A 193 21.36 -9.35 30.23
C LEU A 193 22.68 -10.11 29.92
N ALA A 194 23.60 -9.44 29.24
CA ALA A 194 24.90 -10.04 28.88
C ALA A 194 25.78 -10.32 30.10
N ASN A 195 25.59 -9.58 31.19
CA ASN A 195 26.41 -9.73 32.40
C ASN A 195 25.86 -10.76 33.41
N LYS A 196 24.68 -11.35 33.10
CA LYS A 196 24.02 -12.39 33.94
C LYS A 196 24.27 -13.81 33.47
N SER A 197 24.92 -13.99 32.34
CA SER A 197 25.37 -15.27 31.83
C SER A 197 26.87 -15.43 32.20
#